data_7540fea05c9bfb5c3f0c90fa86c2e132
#
_entry.id   7540fea05c9bfb5c3f0c90fa86c2e132
#
_cell.length_a   1.000
_cell.length_b   1.000
_cell.length_c   1.000
_cell.angle_alpha   90.00
_cell.angle_beta   90.00
_cell.angle_gamma   90.00
#
_symmetry.space_group_name_H-M   'P 1'
#
loop_
_entity.id
_entity.type
_entity.pdbx_description
1 polymer ?
#
loop_
_entity_poly.entity_id
_entity_poly.type
_entity_poly.pdbx_seq_one_letter_code
_entity_poly.pdbx_strand_id
1 'polypeptide(L)'
;MVLETISSPQDLKQLSREDLLRVVDEARQALLEKTSQHGGHNGPNFGMVGMTVAMHYVFQSPVDKFIFDVSHQSYVHKMLTGRAQAFLDPDHYDDVSGYTNPKESEHDLFTIGHTSTSLSLASGVAKARDLKDEVYNVVAVIGDGSLSGGMAYEGLNQITTEGTNTIVIVNDNEQSIAVNPTGGIYTALRDLRESKGQAANNFFEALGFDYHYLDAGNDLTQLIALFEEVKDANHPVLLHIHTQKGHGVSFMEENREAFHAGGPYNPETGEYLRHTTSGETYNSITTEFVLDKIEKDPTVVAVNAGTPMFMLNQEQRQKAGKQFVDVGIAEEEAATMAAGLAKNGAKPIWYVAAPFMQRTYDQWSHDIALNNLPVTTLVYSASVSAMNDESYLGFFDIPFLAHIPNVVYLAPTSKEEHLAMLDWAVEQNEHPVAIRIPVGPLRETGVADTIDYSILNKNQVTQKGSKVAIFGLGNFYGLAEEVAKELADKHGITATLVNPKFITGLDEELLDSLESEHQVVVTLEDGVLEGGYGQMIASYLGNTDIKIQNYGVEKVFHDRYNPKELLAENGVTVDNIVKNILASLA
;
A
#
# COMPACT_ATOMS: atom_id res chain seq x y z
N MET A 1 -7.68 -9.19 34.49
CA MET A 1 -6.47 -9.66 33.76
C MET A 1 -5.27 -8.82 34.20
N VAL A 2 -4.04 -9.37 34.12
CA VAL A 2 -2.81 -8.59 34.39
C VAL A 2 -2.64 -7.51 33.35
N LEU A 3 -2.91 -7.81 32.07
CA LEU A 3 -2.83 -6.86 30.96
C LEU A 3 -3.66 -5.59 31.18
N GLU A 4 -4.85 -5.70 31.77
CA GLU A 4 -5.73 -4.57 32.10
C GLU A 4 -5.12 -3.60 33.11
N THR A 5 -4.17 -4.06 33.94
CA THR A 5 -3.51 -3.25 34.95
C THR A 5 -2.31 -2.47 34.42
N ILE A 6 -1.91 -2.70 33.15
CA ILE A 6 -0.78 -2.07 32.51
C ILE A 6 -1.26 -0.79 31.81
N SER A 7 -0.92 0.36 32.36
CA SER A 7 -1.18 1.66 31.76
C SER A 7 0.06 2.27 31.08
N SER A 8 1.22 1.73 31.39
CA SER A 8 2.51 2.17 30.87
C SER A 8 3.56 1.04 30.92
N PRO A 9 4.67 1.13 30.16
CA PRO A 9 5.78 0.15 30.26
C PRO A 9 6.40 0.08 31.67
N GLN A 10 6.26 1.11 32.47
CA GLN A 10 6.76 1.12 33.85
C GLN A 10 6.02 0.10 34.73
N ASP A 11 4.71 -0.08 34.51
CA ASP A 11 3.92 -1.07 35.22
C ASP A 11 4.39 -2.47 34.88
N LEU A 12 4.70 -2.74 33.60
CA LEU A 12 5.23 -4.01 33.13
C LEU A 12 6.55 -4.40 33.85
N LYS A 13 7.42 -3.41 34.08
CA LYS A 13 8.73 -3.64 34.73
C LYS A 13 8.63 -4.05 36.20
N GLN A 14 7.49 -3.84 36.85
CA GLN A 14 7.25 -4.24 38.24
C GLN A 14 6.73 -5.68 38.37
N LEU A 15 6.40 -6.32 37.24
CA LEU A 15 5.79 -7.64 37.25
C LEU A 15 6.83 -8.75 37.52
N SER A 16 6.35 -9.81 38.18
CA SER A 16 7.10 -11.05 38.30
C SER A 16 7.26 -11.75 36.94
N ARG A 17 8.23 -12.65 36.83
CA ARG A 17 8.38 -13.48 35.59
C ARG A 17 7.14 -14.29 35.28
N GLU A 18 6.42 -14.76 36.27
CA GLU A 18 5.14 -15.48 36.09
C GLU A 18 4.06 -14.57 35.52
N ASP A 19 3.96 -13.34 36.04
CA ASP A 19 2.97 -12.37 35.54
C ASP A 19 3.32 -11.86 34.13
N LEU A 20 4.61 -11.73 33.78
CA LEU A 20 5.02 -11.41 32.41
C LEU A 20 4.58 -12.49 31.41
N LEU A 21 4.67 -13.79 31.79
CA LEU A 21 4.16 -14.86 30.94
C LEU A 21 2.63 -14.79 30.79
N ARG A 22 1.91 -14.43 31.88
CA ARG A 22 0.46 -14.17 31.80
C ARG A 22 0.14 -13.02 30.86
N VAL A 23 0.91 -11.94 30.88
CA VAL A 23 0.72 -10.82 29.94
C VAL A 23 0.88 -11.29 28.49
N VAL A 24 1.86 -12.14 28.18
CA VAL A 24 2.02 -12.73 26.84
C VAL A 24 0.78 -13.51 26.41
N ASP A 25 0.24 -14.36 27.30
CA ASP A 25 -0.93 -15.17 26.99
C ASP A 25 -2.20 -14.31 26.87
N GLU A 26 -2.41 -13.35 27.77
CA GLU A 26 -3.55 -12.43 27.75
C GLU A 26 -3.51 -11.51 26.51
N ALA A 27 -2.34 -11.02 26.11
CA ALA A 27 -2.18 -10.22 24.88
C ALA A 27 -2.49 -11.06 23.63
N ARG A 28 -2.07 -12.33 23.61
CA ARG A 28 -2.41 -13.24 22.50
C ARG A 28 -3.92 -13.50 22.43
N GLN A 29 -4.58 -13.67 23.57
CA GLN A 29 -6.02 -13.84 23.64
C GLN A 29 -6.77 -12.57 23.17
N ALA A 30 -6.34 -11.39 23.62
CA ALA A 30 -6.90 -10.10 23.18
C ALA A 30 -6.73 -9.88 21.66
N LEU A 31 -5.58 -10.25 21.09
CA LEU A 31 -5.38 -10.24 19.65
C LEU A 31 -6.36 -11.15 18.91
N LEU A 32 -6.54 -12.38 19.40
CA LEU A 32 -7.46 -13.34 18.79
C LEU A 32 -8.91 -12.83 18.82
N GLU A 33 -9.34 -12.30 19.94
CA GLU A 33 -10.70 -11.75 20.12
C GLU A 33 -10.93 -10.55 19.20
N LYS A 34 -10.03 -9.56 19.21
CA LYS A 34 -10.17 -8.39 18.34
C LYS A 34 -10.11 -8.76 16.86
N THR A 35 -9.09 -9.49 16.45
CA THR A 35 -8.90 -9.74 15.02
C THR A 35 -9.91 -10.71 14.41
N SER A 36 -10.47 -11.63 15.22
CA SER A 36 -11.54 -12.51 14.76
C SER A 36 -12.87 -11.76 14.52
N GLN A 37 -13.13 -10.69 15.27
CA GLN A 37 -14.37 -9.90 15.17
C GLN A 37 -14.23 -8.71 14.23
N HIS A 38 -13.08 -8.04 14.24
CA HIS A 38 -12.84 -6.77 13.55
C HIS A 38 -11.95 -6.93 12.30
N GLY A 39 -11.09 -7.96 12.27
CA GLY A 39 -10.01 -8.08 11.29
C GLY A 39 -8.75 -7.33 11.70
N GLY A 40 -7.80 -7.25 10.78
CA GLY A 40 -6.50 -6.58 10.97
C GLY A 40 -5.32 -7.46 10.54
N HIS A 41 -4.12 -7.10 11.02
CA HIS A 41 -2.90 -7.88 10.78
C HIS A 41 -2.77 -8.98 11.83
N ASN A 42 -2.90 -10.22 11.40
CA ASN A 42 -2.93 -11.39 12.30
C ASN A 42 -1.53 -11.96 12.56
N GLY A 43 -1.04 -12.77 11.65
CA GLY A 43 0.20 -13.53 11.80
C GLY A 43 1.41 -12.72 12.26
N PRO A 44 1.67 -11.51 11.73
CA PRO A 44 2.76 -10.65 12.18
C PRO A 44 2.67 -10.30 13.67
N ASN A 45 1.48 -9.93 14.17
CA ASN A 45 1.30 -9.57 15.58
C ASN A 45 1.45 -10.77 16.51
N PHE A 46 0.89 -11.94 16.16
CA PHE A 46 1.02 -13.16 16.97
C PHE A 46 2.49 -13.61 17.08
N GLY A 47 3.29 -13.44 16.03
CA GLY A 47 4.73 -13.71 16.04
C GLY A 47 5.53 -12.79 16.95
N MET A 48 5.05 -11.57 17.19
CA MET A 48 5.76 -10.51 17.91
C MET A 48 5.37 -10.38 19.38
N VAL A 49 4.38 -11.13 19.90
CA VAL A 49 3.86 -10.94 21.27
C VAL A 49 4.98 -11.00 22.31
N GLY A 50 5.73 -12.10 22.36
CA GLY A 50 6.82 -12.29 23.34
C GLY A 50 7.95 -11.26 23.16
N MET A 51 8.31 -10.97 21.90
CA MET A 51 9.35 -10.00 21.58
C MET A 51 8.98 -8.59 22.05
N THR A 52 7.75 -8.14 21.81
CA THR A 52 7.28 -6.81 22.21
C THR A 52 7.20 -6.68 23.73
N VAL A 53 6.76 -7.72 24.45
CA VAL A 53 6.77 -7.74 25.92
C VAL A 53 8.21 -7.66 26.45
N ALA A 54 9.15 -8.41 25.88
CA ALA A 54 10.57 -8.37 26.26
C ALA A 54 11.20 -7.00 26.00
N MET A 55 10.91 -6.39 24.84
CA MET A 55 11.39 -5.04 24.51
C MET A 55 10.94 -4.01 25.55
N HIS A 56 9.64 -3.96 25.89
CA HIS A 56 9.11 -3.02 26.88
C HIS A 56 9.56 -3.33 28.31
N TYR A 57 9.89 -4.59 28.61
CA TYR A 57 10.43 -4.96 29.90
C TYR A 57 11.88 -4.49 30.09
N VAL A 58 12.71 -4.57 29.05
CA VAL A 58 14.15 -4.24 29.12
C VAL A 58 14.40 -2.76 28.85
N PHE A 59 13.93 -2.25 27.71
CA PHE A 59 14.13 -0.86 27.28
C PHE A 59 13.14 0.10 27.94
N GLN A 60 13.43 1.41 27.92
CA GLN A 60 12.66 2.45 28.61
C GLN A 60 11.88 3.34 27.63
N SER A 61 10.88 2.78 26.93
CA SER A 61 9.98 3.62 26.12
C SER A 61 9.14 4.57 27.01
N PRO A 62 8.97 5.87 26.64
CA PRO A 62 9.35 6.51 25.39
C PRO A 62 10.76 7.13 25.38
N VAL A 63 11.57 6.96 26.42
CA VAL A 63 12.96 7.49 26.45
C VAL A 63 13.76 6.80 25.35
N ASP A 64 13.89 5.47 25.43
CA ASP A 64 14.39 4.66 24.32
C ASP A 64 13.40 4.68 23.16
N LYS A 65 13.91 4.81 21.94
CA LYS A 65 13.09 5.01 20.75
C LYS A 65 12.90 3.71 19.99
N PHE A 66 11.64 3.29 19.81
CA PHE A 66 11.28 2.14 18.99
C PHE A 66 10.79 2.57 17.63
N ILE A 67 11.29 1.95 16.57
CA ILE A 67 10.90 2.22 15.19
C ILE A 67 10.57 0.88 14.55
N PHE A 68 9.28 0.64 14.35
CA PHE A 68 8.78 -0.58 13.72
C PHE A 68 8.66 -0.38 12.22
N ASP A 69 9.35 -1.21 11.44
CA ASP A 69 9.18 -1.22 9.98
C ASP A 69 7.75 -1.63 9.60
N VAL A 70 7.11 -0.94 8.66
CA VAL A 70 5.67 -1.05 8.38
C VAL A 70 4.80 -0.69 9.57
N SER A 71 5.19 -1.12 10.75
CA SER A 71 4.52 -0.99 12.06
C SER A 71 3.18 -1.74 12.21
N HIS A 72 2.78 -2.55 11.23
CA HIS A 72 1.58 -3.39 11.28
C HIS A 72 1.62 -4.48 12.36
N GLN A 73 2.80 -4.79 12.92
CA GLN A 73 3.05 -5.73 14.02
C GLN A 73 3.11 -5.04 15.39
N SER A 74 2.59 -3.83 15.54
CA SER A 74 2.69 -3.00 16.75
C SER A 74 1.51 -3.11 17.72
N TYR A 75 0.59 -4.06 17.54
CA TYR A 75 -0.62 -4.13 18.37
C TYR A 75 -0.30 -4.34 19.86
N VAL A 76 0.63 -5.24 20.17
CA VAL A 76 1.07 -5.46 21.57
C VAL A 76 1.80 -4.24 22.12
N HIS A 77 2.58 -3.53 21.30
CA HIS A 77 3.17 -2.24 21.69
C HIS A 77 2.08 -1.24 22.11
N LYS A 78 0.99 -1.13 21.35
CA LYS A 78 -0.15 -0.29 21.72
C LYS A 78 -0.79 -0.73 23.04
N MET A 79 -1.00 -2.04 23.24
CA MET A 79 -1.54 -2.56 24.50
C MET A 79 -0.70 -2.14 25.72
N LEU A 80 0.63 -2.25 25.61
CA LEU A 80 1.57 -1.99 26.71
C LEU A 80 1.84 -0.49 26.95
N THR A 81 1.34 0.38 26.08
CA THR A 81 1.51 1.84 26.13
C THR A 81 0.20 2.59 26.35
N GLY A 82 -0.70 2.01 27.14
CA GLY A 82 -1.93 2.66 27.62
C GLY A 82 -3.14 2.55 26.70
N ARG A 83 -3.06 1.77 25.61
CA ARG A 83 -4.15 1.61 24.63
C ARG A 83 -4.77 0.21 24.66
N ALA A 84 -4.64 -0.52 25.78
CA ALA A 84 -5.13 -1.90 25.90
C ALA A 84 -6.66 -2.01 25.67
N GLN A 85 -7.44 -1.00 26.03
CA GLN A 85 -8.91 -0.99 25.85
C GLN A 85 -9.29 -1.16 24.38
N ALA A 86 -8.52 -0.63 23.46
CA ALA A 86 -8.72 -0.80 22.02
C ALA A 86 -8.52 -2.26 21.51
N PHE A 87 -8.15 -3.18 22.39
CA PHE A 87 -8.00 -4.61 22.10
C PHE A 87 -8.84 -5.51 23.00
N LEU A 88 -9.35 -4.97 24.10
CA LEU A 88 -10.10 -5.72 25.10
C LEU A 88 -11.60 -5.46 25.04
N ASP A 89 -12.02 -4.32 24.52
CA ASP A 89 -13.42 -3.90 24.46
C ASP A 89 -13.84 -3.64 23.01
N PRO A 90 -14.84 -4.38 22.47
CA PRO A 90 -15.31 -4.20 21.10
C PRO A 90 -15.77 -2.78 20.77
N ASP A 91 -16.30 -2.02 21.74
CA ASP A 91 -16.74 -0.64 21.52
C ASP A 91 -15.57 0.32 21.28
N HIS A 92 -14.32 -0.12 21.54
CA HIS A 92 -13.09 0.64 21.42
C HIS A 92 -12.16 0.15 20.30
N TYR A 93 -12.55 -0.85 19.52
CA TYR A 93 -11.66 -1.45 18.50
C TYR A 93 -11.16 -0.46 17.46
N ASP A 94 -11.92 0.59 17.18
CA ASP A 94 -11.58 1.64 16.20
C ASP A 94 -10.82 2.84 16.79
N ASP A 95 -10.56 2.86 18.10
CA ASP A 95 -9.88 3.98 18.76
C ASP A 95 -8.40 4.11 18.35
N VAL A 96 -7.81 3.05 17.81
CA VAL A 96 -6.41 3.04 17.36
C VAL A 96 -6.30 2.58 15.91
N SER A 97 -5.30 3.12 15.19
CA SER A 97 -4.97 2.64 13.85
C SER A 97 -4.26 1.28 13.89
N GLY A 98 -4.17 0.63 12.74
CA GLY A 98 -3.41 -0.61 12.55
C GLY A 98 -1.89 -0.43 12.54
N TYR A 99 -1.41 0.82 12.65
CA TYR A 99 0.01 1.21 12.54
C TYR A 99 0.40 2.12 13.68
N THR A 100 1.70 2.36 13.91
CA THR A 100 2.15 3.39 14.86
C THR A 100 1.71 4.76 14.40
N ASN A 101 1.24 5.59 15.35
CA ASN A 101 0.78 6.93 15.06
C ASN A 101 1.12 7.89 16.21
N PRO A 102 1.99 8.90 16.01
CA PRO A 102 2.34 9.89 17.04
C PRO A 102 1.16 10.70 17.58
N LYS A 103 0.04 10.75 16.84
CA LYS A 103 -1.19 11.40 17.31
C LYS A 103 -1.90 10.58 18.40
N GLU A 104 -1.63 9.27 18.49
CA GLU A 104 -2.21 8.37 19.48
C GLU A 104 -1.38 8.30 20.76
N SER A 105 -0.04 8.34 20.67
CA SER A 105 0.85 8.11 21.81
C SER A 105 2.25 8.67 21.59
N GLU A 106 2.86 9.19 22.65
CA GLU A 106 4.28 9.60 22.67
C GLU A 106 5.27 8.43 22.49
N HIS A 107 4.79 7.21 22.65
CA HIS A 107 5.57 5.98 22.41
C HIS A 107 5.71 5.64 20.92
N ASP A 108 4.86 6.20 20.07
CA ASP A 108 4.88 6.04 18.62
C ASP A 108 5.68 7.20 18.00
N LEU A 109 6.89 6.93 17.50
CA LEU A 109 7.76 8.00 17.02
C LEU A 109 7.40 8.51 15.63
N PHE A 110 6.89 7.62 14.76
CA PHE A 110 6.51 7.91 13.38
C PHE A 110 5.20 7.22 13.02
N THR A 111 4.43 7.81 12.10
CA THR A 111 3.43 7.09 11.33
C THR A 111 4.16 6.34 10.21
N ILE A 112 4.14 5.02 10.26
CA ILE A 112 4.80 4.16 9.28
C ILE A 112 3.78 3.12 8.80
N GLY A 113 3.65 2.94 7.49
CA GLY A 113 2.83 1.90 6.86
C GLY A 113 3.59 1.20 5.74
N HIS A 114 4.67 1.82 5.24
CA HIS A 114 5.51 1.27 4.17
C HIS A 114 6.77 0.61 4.71
N THR A 115 7.26 -0.40 3.97
CA THR A 115 8.41 -1.22 4.33
C THR A 115 9.75 -0.50 4.17
N SER A 116 10.80 -1.07 4.75
CA SER A 116 12.23 -0.83 4.45
C SER A 116 12.79 0.51 4.93
N THR A 117 11.98 1.39 5.53
CA THR A 117 12.41 2.74 5.92
C THR A 117 12.86 2.85 7.38
N SER A 118 12.53 1.89 8.24
CA SER A 118 12.81 1.94 9.68
C SER A 118 14.28 2.12 10.03
N LEU A 119 15.18 1.50 9.25
CA LEU A 119 16.62 1.55 9.48
C LEU A 119 17.18 2.94 9.20
N SER A 120 16.76 3.57 8.11
CA SER A 120 17.16 4.95 7.79
C SER A 120 16.59 5.96 8.78
N LEU A 121 15.33 5.77 9.23
CA LEU A 121 14.73 6.59 10.28
C LEU A 121 15.49 6.43 11.61
N ALA A 122 15.89 5.20 11.96
CA ALA A 122 16.68 4.92 13.16
C ALA A 122 18.06 5.57 13.11
N SER A 123 18.76 5.48 11.97
CA SER A 123 20.02 6.18 11.75
C SER A 123 19.89 7.69 11.96
N GLY A 124 18.84 8.31 11.40
CA GLY A 124 18.57 9.73 11.60
C GLY A 124 18.29 10.11 13.06
N VAL A 125 17.51 9.29 13.77
CA VAL A 125 17.21 9.49 15.21
C VAL A 125 18.48 9.34 16.07
N ALA A 126 19.30 8.32 15.81
CA ALA A 126 20.56 8.11 16.51
C ALA A 126 21.53 9.27 16.29
N LYS A 127 21.64 9.76 15.04
CA LYS A 127 22.46 10.93 14.72
C LYS A 127 21.98 12.20 15.45
N ALA A 128 20.67 12.43 15.50
CA ALA A 128 20.09 13.59 16.21
C ALA A 128 20.34 13.51 17.73
N ARG A 129 20.25 12.31 18.33
CA ARG A 129 20.61 12.04 19.72
C ARG A 129 22.07 12.43 20.01
N ASP A 130 22.98 11.93 19.16
CA ASP A 130 24.43 12.13 19.35
C ASP A 130 24.83 13.61 19.22
N LEU A 131 24.18 14.35 18.30
CA LEU A 131 24.39 15.79 18.14
C LEU A 131 23.91 16.64 19.34
N LYS A 132 23.02 16.07 20.16
CA LYS A 132 22.48 16.71 21.37
C LYS A 132 23.16 16.20 22.65
N ASP A 133 24.12 15.31 22.53
CA ASP A 133 24.76 14.62 23.67
C ASP A 133 23.73 13.92 24.59
N GLU A 134 22.60 13.45 24.01
CA GLU A 134 21.56 12.68 24.72
C GLU A 134 21.98 11.20 24.80
N VAL A 135 21.48 10.50 25.84
CA VAL A 135 21.80 9.09 26.07
C VAL A 135 20.52 8.27 26.16
N TYR A 136 20.23 7.52 25.10
CA TYR A 136 19.14 6.55 25.04
C TYR A 136 19.38 5.55 23.88
N ASN A 137 18.69 4.42 23.93
CA ASN A 137 18.75 3.43 22.86
C ASN A 137 17.84 3.83 21.68
N VAL A 138 18.26 3.48 20.47
CA VAL A 138 17.44 3.50 19.27
C VAL A 138 17.32 2.07 18.78
N VAL A 139 16.10 1.53 18.79
CA VAL A 139 15.79 0.14 18.43
C VAL A 139 14.92 0.13 17.20
N ALA A 140 15.43 -0.39 16.10
CA ALA A 140 14.70 -0.59 14.85
C ALA A 140 14.31 -2.05 14.71
N VAL A 141 13.02 -2.32 14.44
CA VAL A 141 12.50 -3.68 14.18
C VAL A 141 12.13 -3.77 12.71
N ILE A 142 12.76 -4.69 11.99
CA ILE A 142 12.49 -4.93 10.57
C ILE A 142 12.23 -6.42 10.32
N GLY A 143 11.23 -6.73 9.49
CA GLY A 143 10.94 -8.10 9.07
C GLY A 143 11.87 -8.57 7.94
N ASP A 144 12.05 -9.88 7.83
CA ASP A 144 12.81 -10.53 6.75
C ASP A 144 12.30 -10.14 5.35
N GLY A 145 10.97 -10.02 5.17
CA GLY A 145 10.37 -9.55 3.91
C GLY A 145 10.79 -8.13 3.55
N SER A 146 10.84 -7.22 4.51
CA SER A 146 11.21 -5.82 4.30
C SER A 146 12.70 -5.62 3.97
N LEU A 147 13.55 -6.58 4.33
CA LEU A 147 14.98 -6.55 3.97
C LEU A 147 15.24 -6.66 2.46
N SER A 148 14.26 -7.03 1.65
CA SER A 148 14.43 -7.06 0.19
C SER A 148 14.40 -5.67 -0.46
N GLY A 149 13.87 -4.65 0.22
CA GLY A 149 13.80 -3.29 -0.32
C GLY A 149 15.15 -2.57 -0.30
N GLY A 150 15.45 -1.78 -1.33
CA GLY A 150 16.72 -1.04 -1.47
C GLY A 150 17.05 -0.13 -0.29
N MET A 151 16.05 0.60 0.23
CA MET A 151 16.20 1.46 1.41
C MET A 151 16.68 0.72 2.65
N ALA A 152 16.35 -0.57 2.82
CA ALA A 152 16.86 -1.37 3.94
C ALA A 152 18.39 -1.55 3.86
N TYR A 153 18.93 -1.82 2.67
CA TYR A 153 20.39 -1.92 2.45
C TYR A 153 21.09 -0.58 2.67
N GLU A 154 20.50 0.53 2.19
CA GLU A 154 21.02 1.88 2.44
C GLU A 154 21.03 2.19 3.94
N GLY A 155 19.96 1.84 4.66
CA GLY A 155 19.85 2.01 6.10
C GLY A 155 20.87 1.18 6.89
N LEU A 156 21.05 -0.11 6.54
CA LEU A 156 22.08 -0.96 7.15
C LEU A 156 23.48 -0.38 6.96
N ASN A 157 23.81 0.03 5.72
CA ASN A 157 25.09 0.65 5.41
C ASN A 157 25.30 1.96 6.19
N GLN A 158 24.27 2.81 6.30
CA GLN A 158 24.38 4.10 6.98
C GLN A 158 24.58 3.92 8.50
N ILE A 159 23.85 3.01 9.14
CA ILE A 159 23.97 2.72 10.58
C ILE A 159 25.43 2.33 10.92
N THR A 160 26.04 1.44 10.15
CA THR A 160 27.44 1.01 10.38
C THR A 160 28.44 2.08 10.02
N THR A 161 28.16 2.93 9.01
CA THR A 161 29.00 4.08 8.66
C THR A 161 29.05 5.12 9.78
N GLU A 162 27.92 5.41 10.43
CA GLU A 162 27.85 6.32 11.58
C GLU A 162 28.52 5.71 12.82
N GLY A 163 28.47 4.40 12.98
CA GLY A 163 29.12 3.66 14.08
C GLY A 163 28.51 3.92 15.46
N THR A 164 27.31 4.53 15.53
CA THR A 164 26.64 4.83 16.80
C THR A 164 25.83 3.63 17.31
N ASN A 165 25.42 3.62 18.59
CA ASN A 165 24.61 2.55 19.13
C ASN A 165 23.19 2.62 18.54
N THR A 166 22.94 1.79 17.57
CA THR A 166 21.62 1.48 17.03
C THR A 166 21.44 -0.03 17.11
N ILE A 167 20.36 -0.47 17.72
CA ILE A 167 20.03 -1.90 17.83
C ILE A 167 19.02 -2.22 16.73
N VAL A 168 19.43 -3.05 15.78
CA VAL A 168 18.57 -3.55 14.70
C VAL A 168 18.07 -4.94 15.07
N ILE A 169 16.77 -5.12 15.14
CA ILE A 169 16.11 -6.41 15.32
C ILE A 169 15.58 -6.87 13.96
N VAL A 170 16.19 -7.90 13.40
CA VAL A 170 15.66 -8.61 12.24
C VAL A 170 14.72 -9.70 12.74
N ASN A 171 13.42 -9.46 12.60
CA ASN A 171 12.38 -10.45 12.90
C ASN A 171 12.23 -11.39 11.69
N ASP A 172 12.96 -12.50 11.71
CA ASP A 172 12.94 -13.50 10.65
C ASP A 172 11.92 -14.59 10.96
N ASN A 173 10.84 -14.61 10.21
CA ASN A 173 9.79 -15.63 10.32
C ASN A 173 9.61 -16.44 9.02
N GLU A 174 10.60 -16.34 8.11
CA GLU A 174 10.69 -17.05 6.84
C GLU A 174 9.62 -16.68 5.81
N GLN A 175 8.86 -15.61 6.07
CA GLN A 175 7.75 -15.24 5.22
C GLN A 175 7.43 -13.76 5.28
N SER A 176 7.37 -13.14 4.12
CA SER A 176 6.77 -11.82 3.88
C SER A 176 5.23 -11.89 4.00
N ILE A 177 4.48 -11.34 3.07
CA ILE A 177 3.05 -11.63 2.93
C ILE A 177 2.90 -13.07 2.39
N ALA A 178 3.38 -13.32 1.17
CA ALA A 178 3.54 -14.66 0.60
C ALA A 178 4.86 -15.31 1.07
N VAL A 179 5.09 -16.53 0.61
CA VAL A 179 6.37 -17.22 0.81
C VAL A 179 7.48 -16.39 0.16
N ASN A 180 8.56 -16.17 0.89
CA ASN A 180 9.70 -15.41 0.39
C ASN A 180 10.29 -16.04 -0.89
N PRO A 181 10.73 -15.22 -1.86
CA PRO A 181 11.49 -15.71 -3.00
C PRO A 181 12.73 -16.51 -2.57
N THR A 182 13.20 -17.38 -3.44
CA THR A 182 14.44 -18.15 -3.21
C THR A 182 15.63 -17.39 -3.80
N GLY A 183 16.67 -17.15 -3.01
CA GLY A 183 17.90 -16.48 -3.46
C GLY A 183 18.25 -15.22 -2.67
N GLY A 184 19.37 -14.60 -3.00
CA GLY A 184 19.81 -13.34 -2.41
C GLY A 184 19.82 -13.34 -0.89
N ILE A 185 19.23 -12.31 -0.28
CA ILE A 185 19.17 -12.14 1.18
C ILE A 185 18.44 -13.28 1.88
N TYR A 186 17.41 -13.85 1.27
CA TYR A 186 16.64 -14.96 1.88
C TYR A 186 17.46 -16.24 2.01
N THR A 187 18.37 -16.49 1.04
CA THR A 187 19.34 -17.60 1.17
C THR A 187 20.31 -17.32 2.30
N ALA A 188 20.83 -16.10 2.41
CA ALA A 188 21.73 -15.71 3.50
C ALA A 188 21.07 -15.85 4.88
N LEU A 189 19.81 -15.41 5.04
CA LEU A 189 19.05 -15.57 6.27
C LEU A 189 18.81 -17.05 6.60
N ARG A 190 18.45 -17.86 5.63
CA ARG A 190 18.29 -19.31 5.82
C ARG A 190 19.59 -19.97 6.27
N ASP A 191 20.71 -19.68 5.63
CA ASP A 191 22.01 -20.26 5.96
C ASP A 191 22.46 -19.85 7.38
N LEU A 192 22.12 -18.61 7.80
CA LEU A 192 22.33 -18.15 9.18
C LEU A 192 21.42 -18.88 10.17
N ARG A 193 20.15 -19.13 9.84
CA ARG A 193 19.25 -19.94 10.70
C ARG A 193 19.74 -21.38 10.85
N GLU A 194 20.04 -22.06 9.74
CA GLU A 194 20.49 -23.45 9.73
C GLU A 194 21.81 -23.64 10.48
N SER A 195 22.71 -22.67 10.42
CA SER A 195 23.99 -22.66 11.15
C SER A 195 23.89 -22.08 12.55
N LYS A 196 22.71 -21.67 13.01
CA LYS A 196 22.51 -20.97 14.29
C LYS A 196 23.42 -19.74 14.44
N GLY A 197 23.45 -18.92 13.40
CA GLY A 197 24.23 -17.71 13.34
C GLY A 197 25.70 -17.87 12.98
N GLN A 198 26.19 -19.10 12.72
CA GLN A 198 27.60 -19.40 12.52
C GLN A 198 28.02 -19.59 11.06
N ALA A 199 27.19 -19.19 10.10
CA ALA A 199 27.54 -19.27 8.69
C ALA A 199 28.80 -18.43 8.40
N ALA A 200 29.74 -18.98 7.65
CA ALA A 200 31.03 -18.33 7.34
C ALA A 200 30.84 -17.03 6.52
N ASN A 201 29.75 -16.91 5.77
CA ASN A 201 29.39 -15.74 4.99
C ASN A 201 28.24 -15.00 5.70
N ASN A 202 28.56 -14.27 6.76
CA ASN A 202 27.58 -13.45 7.46
C ASN A 202 27.56 -12.05 6.83
N PHE A 203 26.49 -11.75 6.10
CA PHE A 203 26.29 -10.47 5.45
C PHE A 203 26.29 -9.29 6.44
N PHE A 204 25.70 -9.46 7.61
CA PHE A 204 25.59 -8.40 8.62
C PHE A 204 26.93 -8.11 9.31
N GLU A 205 27.70 -9.13 9.63
CA GLU A 205 29.08 -8.96 10.14
C GLU A 205 29.98 -8.30 9.09
N ALA A 206 29.81 -8.66 7.79
CA ALA A 206 30.57 -8.06 6.71
C ALA A 206 30.26 -6.55 6.54
N LEU A 207 29.08 -6.09 6.92
CA LEU A 207 28.73 -4.68 6.99
C LEU A 207 29.29 -3.97 8.23
N GLY A 208 29.73 -4.71 9.26
CA GLY A 208 30.30 -4.13 10.48
C GLY A 208 29.38 -4.13 11.71
N PHE A 209 28.28 -4.87 11.69
CA PHE A 209 27.44 -5.06 12.86
C PHE A 209 28.07 -6.06 13.85
N ASP A 210 27.89 -5.80 15.14
CA ASP A 210 27.98 -6.84 16.18
C ASP A 210 26.72 -7.71 16.09
N TYR A 211 26.89 -8.93 15.57
CA TYR A 211 25.79 -9.81 15.18
C TYR A 211 25.51 -10.87 16.24
N HIS A 212 24.23 -10.97 16.63
CA HIS A 212 23.72 -11.98 17.54
C HIS A 212 22.56 -12.74 16.90
N TYR A 213 22.51 -14.05 17.10
CA TYR A 213 21.44 -14.91 16.62
C TYR A 213 20.65 -15.55 17.77
N LEU A 214 19.32 -15.54 17.68
CA LEU A 214 18.43 -16.23 18.60
C LEU A 214 17.45 -17.11 17.84
N ASP A 215 17.55 -18.45 18.05
CA ASP A 215 16.67 -19.44 17.42
C ASP A 215 15.29 -19.49 18.08
N ALA A 216 15.22 -19.32 19.40
CA ALA A 216 13.99 -19.36 20.18
C ALA A 216 13.33 -17.97 20.31
N GLY A 217 13.04 -17.33 19.18
CA GLY A 217 12.56 -15.95 19.12
C GLY A 217 11.14 -15.71 19.67
N ASN A 218 10.43 -16.76 20.10
CA ASN A 218 9.16 -16.65 20.81
C ASN A 218 9.29 -16.98 22.32
N ASP A 219 10.49 -17.32 22.80
CA ASP A 219 10.75 -17.56 24.23
C ASP A 219 11.07 -16.24 24.96
N LEU A 220 10.14 -15.81 25.82
CA LEU A 220 10.25 -14.54 26.56
C LEU A 220 11.52 -14.46 27.40
N THR A 221 11.96 -15.56 28.03
CA THR A 221 13.13 -15.56 28.91
C THR A 221 14.42 -15.35 28.13
N GLN A 222 14.56 -16.01 26.97
CA GLN A 222 15.73 -15.87 26.12
C GLN A 222 15.76 -14.49 25.44
N LEU A 223 14.61 -13.96 25.03
CA LEU A 223 14.49 -12.60 24.48
C LEU A 223 14.94 -11.55 25.51
N ILE A 224 14.47 -11.64 26.75
CA ILE A 224 14.89 -10.70 27.81
C ILE A 224 16.39 -10.81 28.06
N ALA A 225 16.95 -12.02 28.11
CA ALA A 225 18.39 -12.21 28.32
C ALA A 225 19.21 -11.57 27.19
N LEU A 226 18.80 -11.76 25.93
CA LEU A 226 19.47 -11.16 24.78
C LEU A 226 19.39 -9.63 24.80
N PHE A 227 18.23 -9.06 25.09
CA PHE A 227 18.09 -7.60 25.15
C PHE A 227 18.87 -6.97 26.32
N GLU A 228 18.92 -7.63 27.47
CA GLU A 228 19.75 -7.20 28.60
C GLU A 228 21.25 -7.22 28.29
N GLU A 229 21.71 -8.17 27.46
CA GLU A 229 23.11 -8.27 27.02
C GLU A 229 23.51 -7.06 26.16
N VAL A 230 22.64 -6.57 25.28
CA VAL A 230 22.97 -5.57 24.26
C VAL A 230 22.51 -4.14 24.58
N LYS A 231 21.64 -3.93 25.58
CA LYS A 231 21.04 -2.60 25.85
C LYS A 231 22.05 -1.50 26.15
N ASP A 232 23.23 -1.87 26.64
CA ASP A 232 24.29 -0.92 26.99
C ASP A 232 25.42 -0.86 25.94
N ALA A 233 25.19 -1.44 24.73
CA ALA A 233 26.16 -1.37 23.65
C ALA A 233 26.35 0.09 23.18
N ASN A 234 27.58 0.42 22.78
CA ASN A 234 27.97 1.74 22.29
C ASN A 234 28.34 1.73 20.79
N HIS A 235 27.94 0.71 20.08
CA HIS A 235 28.22 0.45 18.67
C HIS A 235 26.98 -0.18 18.01
N PRO A 236 26.93 -0.28 16.67
CA PRO A 236 25.83 -0.92 15.97
C PRO A 236 25.69 -2.40 16.30
N VAL A 237 24.52 -2.83 16.74
CA VAL A 237 24.19 -4.22 17.07
C VAL A 237 23.08 -4.70 16.14
N LEU A 238 23.18 -5.93 15.65
CA LEU A 238 22.12 -6.58 14.90
C LEU A 238 21.71 -7.91 15.53
N LEU A 239 20.44 -7.99 15.91
CA LEU A 239 19.82 -9.17 16.51
C LEU A 239 18.99 -9.89 15.44
N HIS A 240 19.48 -11.01 14.95
CA HIS A 240 18.73 -11.88 14.04
C HIS A 240 17.91 -12.86 14.88
N ILE A 241 16.61 -12.61 14.99
CA ILE A 241 15.70 -13.35 15.86
C ILE A 241 14.77 -14.18 15.00
N HIS A 242 14.87 -15.51 15.10
CA HIS A 242 13.99 -16.44 14.40
C HIS A 242 12.70 -16.62 15.17
N THR A 243 11.57 -16.16 14.59
CA THR A 243 10.24 -16.25 15.17
C THR A 243 9.30 -17.10 14.32
N GLN A 244 8.14 -17.41 14.85
CA GLN A 244 7.08 -18.10 14.11
C GLN A 244 5.92 -17.15 13.85
N LYS A 245 5.61 -16.90 12.57
CA LYS A 245 4.44 -16.12 12.16
C LYS A 245 3.15 -16.84 12.57
N GLY A 246 2.24 -16.14 13.26
CA GLY A 246 1.00 -16.74 13.76
C GLY A 246 1.16 -17.57 15.05
N HIS A 247 2.28 -17.41 15.77
CA HIS A 247 2.65 -18.22 16.93
C HIS A 247 1.56 -18.37 17.98
N GLY A 248 1.25 -19.64 18.32
CA GLY A 248 0.24 -20.02 19.31
C GLY A 248 -1.17 -20.18 18.76
N VAL A 249 -1.37 -20.05 17.42
CA VAL A 249 -2.65 -20.29 16.75
C VAL A 249 -2.43 -21.21 15.56
N SER A 250 -2.79 -22.50 15.68
CA SER A 250 -2.45 -23.55 14.73
C SER A 250 -2.86 -23.24 13.28
N PHE A 251 -4.10 -22.78 13.06
CA PHE A 251 -4.55 -22.47 11.70
C PHE A 251 -3.82 -21.27 11.06
N MET A 252 -3.26 -20.34 11.86
CA MET A 252 -2.42 -19.25 11.35
C MET A 252 -1.00 -19.71 11.02
N GLU A 253 -0.45 -20.61 11.85
CA GLU A 253 0.87 -21.21 11.62
C GLU A 253 0.87 -22.07 10.37
N GLU A 254 -0.23 -22.76 10.08
CA GLU A 254 -0.41 -23.62 8.90
C GLU A 254 -0.71 -22.81 7.62
N ASN A 255 -1.40 -21.66 7.73
CA ASN A 255 -1.84 -20.85 6.59
C ASN A 255 -1.33 -19.41 6.67
N ARG A 256 -0.02 -19.24 6.80
CA ARG A 256 0.66 -17.96 7.06
C ARG A 256 0.36 -16.85 6.05
N GLU A 257 0.19 -17.18 4.76
CA GLU A 257 -0.16 -16.23 3.70
C GLU A 257 -1.59 -15.69 3.91
N ALA A 258 -2.55 -16.58 4.13
CA ALA A 258 -3.94 -16.21 4.33
C ALA A 258 -4.16 -15.35 5.59
N PHE A 259 -3.37 -15.63 6.65
CA PHE A 259 -3.45 -14.89 7.92
C PHE A 259 -2.41 -13.78 8.08
N HIS A 260 -1.85 -13.25 7.01
CA HIS A 260 -1.04 -12.03 7.12
C HIS A 260 -1.89 -10.85 7.58
N ALA A 261 -2.97 -10.57 6.87
CA ALA A 261 -4.00 -9.59 7.21
C ALA A 261 -5.35 -10.04 6.63
N GLY A 262 -6.45 -9.69 7.28
CA GLY A 262 -7.76 -10.05 6.76
C GLY A 262 -8.92 -9.46 7.55
N GLY A 263 -10.13 -9.71 7.06
CA GLY A 263 -11.38 -9.38 7.75
C GLY A 263 -11.71 -10.36 8.88
N PRO A 264 -12.91 -10.25 9.49
CA PRO A 264 -13.39 -11.15 10.53
C PRO A 264 -13.36 -12.63 10.13
N TYR A 265 -13.07 -13.49 11.12
CA TYR A 265 -12.99 -14.94 10.93
C TYR A 265 -13.50 -15.69 12.17
N ASN A 266 -13.82 -16.97 12.03
CA ASN A 266 -14.16 -17.85 13.15
C ASN A 266 -12.89 -18.13 14.00
N PRO A 267 -12.84 -17.77 15.30
CA PRO A 267 -11.63 -17.93 16.12
C PRO A 267 -11.26 -19.39 16.42
N GLU A 268 -12.16 -20.35 16.23
CA GLU A 268 -11.88 -21.77 16.45
C GLU A 268 -11.36 -22.47 15.19
N THR A 269 -11.87 -22.09 14.02
CA THR A 269 -11.56 -22.77 12.75
C THR A 269 -10.66 -21.98 11.82
N GLY A 270 -10.56 -20.66 12.00
CA GLY A 270 -9.87 -19.75 11.08
C GLY A 270 -10.65 -19.44 9.80
N GLU A 271 -11.87 -19.93 9.65
CA GLU A 271 -12.68 -19.67 8.46
C GLU A 271 -13.13 -18.21 8.41
N TYR A 272 -12.81 -17.50 7.31
CA TYR A 272 -13.20 -16.11 7.14
C TYR A 272 -14.72 -15.96 7.00
N LEU A 273 -15.31 -15.01 7.73
CA LEU A 273 -16.74 -14.74 7.75
C LEU A 273 -17.23 -13.92 6.54
N ARG A 274 -16.35 -13.49 5.68
CA ARG A 274 -16.74 -12.75 4.47
C ARG A 274 -17.41 -13.66 3.47
N HIS A 275 -18.58 -13.23 3.03
CA HIS A 275 -19.18 -13.75 1.81
C HIS A 275 -18.25 -13.37 0.63
N THR A 276 -17.75 -14.36 -0.08
CA THR A 276 -17.15 -14.16 -1.40
C THR A 276 -18.21 -13.49 -2.27
N THR A 277 -17.90 -12.33 -2.84
CA THR A 277 -18.72 -11.74 -3.89
C THR A 277 -18.87 -12.79 -4.99
N SER A 278 -20.09 -13.31 -5.17
CA SER A 278 -20.39 -14.21 -6.28
C SER A 278 -20.42 -13.38 -7.57
N GLY A 279 -19.59 -13.75 -8.53
CA GLY A 279 -19.54 -13.12 -9.84
C GLY A 279 -18.16 -12.57 -10.21
N GLU A 280 -18.03 -12.12 -11.44
CA GLU A 280 -16.82 -11.49 -11.96
C GLU A 280 -16.56 -10.14 -11.27
N THR A 281 -15.29 -9.83 -11.09
CA THR A 281 -14.79 -8.55 -10.59
C THR A 281 -13.73 -8.02 -11.55
N TYR A 282 -13.39 -6.73 -11.48
CA TYR A 282 -12.27 -6.18 -12.27
C TYR A 282 -10.97 -6.94 -12.01
N ASN A 283 -10.69 -7.33 -10.77
CA ASN A 283 -9.51 -8.14 -10.45
C ASN A 283 -9.56 -9.54 -11.10
N SER A 284 -10.70 -10.24 -11.04
CA SER A 284 -10.79 -11.60 -11.63
C SER A 284 -10.63 -11.58 -13.14
N ILE A 285 -11.27 -10.63 -13.85
CA ILE A 285 -11.11 -10.53 -15.33
C ILE A 285 -9.71 -10.08 -15.72
N THR A 286 -9.05 -9.25 -14.91
CA THR A 286 -7.64 -8.88 -15.12
C THR A 286 -6.73 -10.10 -14.95
N THR A 287 -6.94 -10.88 -13.90
CA THR A 287 -6.21 -12.14 -13.66
C THR A 287 -6.37 -13.12 -14.83
N GLU A 288 -7.60 -13.33 -15.29
CA GLU A 288 -7.89 -14.21 -16.43
C GLU A 288 -7.22 -13.72 -17.72
N PHE A 289 -7.28 -12.40 -17.96
CA PHE A 289 -6.59 -11.79 -19.11
C PHE A 289 -5.08 -12.03 -19.07
N VAL A 290 -4.44 -11.78 -17.91
CA VAL A 290 -2.98 -11.96 -17.76
C VAL A 290 -2.59 -13.41 -17.95
N LEU A 291 -3.34 -14.36 -17.40
CA LEU A 291 -3.08 -15.81 -17.59
C LEU A 291 -3.25 -16.24 -19.05
N ASP A 292 -4.26 -15.74 -19.75
CA ASP A 292 -4.47 -16.00 -21.18
C ASP A 292 -3.29 -15.48 -22.02
N LYS A 293 -2.78 -14.28 -21.72
CA LYS A 293 -1.60 -13.73 -22.40
C LYS A 293 -0.34 -14.54 -22.11
N ILE A 294 -0.11 -14.96 -20.87
CA ILE A 294 1.03 -15.82 -20.48
C ILE A 294 0.97 -17.17 -21.24
N GLU A 295 -0.21 -17.77 -21.38
CA GLU A 295 -0.36 -19.04 -22.06
C GLU A 295 -0.09 -18.93 -23.58
N LYS A 296 -0.45 -17.80 -24.19
CA LYS A 296 -0.37 -17.58 -25.65
C LYS A 296 0.97 -17.01 -26.12
N ASP A 297 1.63 -16.23 -25.27
CA ASP A 297 2.85 -15.49 -25.63
C ASP A 297 3.96 -15.72 -24.58
N PRO A 298 5.03 -16.46 -24.94
CA PRO A 298 6.14 -16.75 -24.01
C PRO A 298 6.99 -15.52 -23.66
N THR A 299 6.75 -14.37 -24.30
CA THR A 299 7.44 -13.11 -24.02
C THR A 299 6.72 -12.26 -22.98
N VAL A 300 5.47 -12.60 -22.64
CA VAL A 300 4.72 -11.94 -21.57
C VAL A 300 5.29 -12.36 -20.21
N VAL A 301 5.57 -11.37 -19.35
CA VAL A 301 6.10 -11.60 -18.00
C VAL A 301 5.28 -10.78 -17.00
N ALA A 302 4.64 -11.48 -16.07
CA ALA A 302 3.95 -10.85 -14.94
C ALA A 302 4.98 -10.51 -13.84
N VAL A 303 5.10 -9.24 -13.48
CA VAL A 303 6.01 -8.73 -12.45
C VAL A 303 5.21 -8.25 -11.24
N ASN A 304 5.66 -8.62 -10.05
CA ASN A 304 5.05 -8.24 -8.78
C ASN A 304 6.11 -7.84 -7.75
N ALA A 305 5.72 -7.04 -6.77
CA ALA A 305 6.57 -6.64 -5.66
C ALA A 305 5.89 -6.98 -4.31
N GLY A 306 6.12 -8.19 -3.81
CA GLY A 306 5.75 -8.63 -2.46
C GLY A 306 4.25 -8.87 -2.20
N THR A 307 3.37 -8.61 -3.16
CA THR A 307 1.90 -8.77 -3.04
C THR A 307 1.31 -9.69 -4.11
N PRO A 308 1.92 -10.85 -4.39
CA PRO A 308 1.57 -11.65 -5.57
C PRO A 308 0.15 -12.22 -5.56
N MET A 309 -0.46 -12.43 -4.39
CA MET A 309 -1.81 -12.98 -4.25
C MET A 309 -2.91 -12.06 -4.80
N PHE A 310 -2.67 -10.76 -4.90
CA PHE A 310 -3.64 -9.83 -5.49
C PHE A 310 -3.71 -9.94 -7.02
N MET A 311 -2.66 -10.45 -7.64
CA MET A 311 -2.62 -10.69 -9.09
C MET A 311 -2.89 -12.15 -9.44
N LEU A 312 -2.11 -13.07 -8.89
CA LEU A 312 -2.16 -14.50 -9.14
C LEU A 312 -2.11 -15.26 -7.81
N ASN A 313 -3.00 -16.22 -7.61
CA ASN A 313 -2.93 -17.13 -6.48
C ASN A 313 -1.74 -18.10 -6.62
N GLN A 314 -1.48 -18.90 -5.60
CA GLN A 314 -0.32 -19.78 -5.55
C GLN A 314 -0.27 -20.81 -6.73
N GLU A 315 -1.41 -21.42 -7.09
CA GLU A 315 -1.51 -22.36 -8.19
C GLU A 315 -1.24 -21.67 -9.53
N GLN A 316 -1.81 -20.49 -9.74
CA GLN A 316 -1.63 -19.67 -10.94
C GLN A 316 -0.17 -19.23 -11.11
N ARG A 317 0.50 -18.83 -10.03
CA ARG A 317 1.94 -18.51 -10.03
C ARG A 317 2.79 -19.71 -10.42
N GLN A 318 2.48 -20.91 -9.90
CA GLN A 318 3.16 -22.15 -10.27
C GLN A 318 2.95 -22.48 -11.76
N LYS A 319 1.73 -22.31 -12.28
CA LYS A 319 1.42 -22.53 -13.70
C LYS A 319 2.15 -21.53 -14.61
N ALA A 320 2.23 -20.26 -14.23
CA ALA A 320 2.95 -19.22 -14.97
C ALA A 320 4.47 -19.49 -15.02
N GLY A 321 5.03 -20.13 -13.99
CA GLY A 321 6.42 -20.55 -13.94
C GLY A 321 7.39 -19.38 -14.15
N LYS A 322 8.29 -19.49 -15.14
CA LYS A 322 9.31 -18.45 -15.44
C LYS A 322 8.73 -17.13 -15.96
N GLN A 323 7.48 -17.09 -16.35
CA GLN A 323 6.79 -15.87 -16.80
C GLN A 323 6.13 -15.11 -15.63
N PHE A 324 6.32 -15.56 -14.40
CA PHE A 324 5.95 -14.83 -13.18
C PHE A 324 7.21 -14.53 -12.36
N VAL A 325 7.38 -13.27 -11.98
CA VAL A 325 8.50 -12.82 -11.14
C VAL A 325 7.95 -12.02 -9.96
N ASP A 326 8.28 -12.45 -8.75
CA ASP A 326 8.10 -11.66 -7.54
C ASP A 326 9.48 -11.21 -7.06
N VAL A 327 9.72 -9.91 -7.05
CA VAL A 327 11.01 -9.33 -6.65
C VAL A 327 11.14 -9.14 -5.13
N GLY A 328 10.15 -9.58 -4.36
CA GLY A 328 10.01 -9.23 -2.95
C GLY A 328 9.40 -7.83 -2.78
N ILE A 329 9.48 -7.26 -1.58
CA ILE A 329 8.91 -5.92 -1.36
C ILE A 329 9.93 -4.86 -1.84
N ALA A 330 10.04 -4.72 -3.15
CA ALA A 330 11.01 -3.88 -3.83
C ALA A 330 10.40 -3.30 -5.13
N GLU A 331 9.52 -2.32 -4.98
CA GLU A 331 8.76 -1.72 -6.08
C GLU A 331 9.70 -1.05 -7.10
N GLU A 332 10.79 -0.43 -6.64
CA GLU A 332 11.81 0.20 -7.49
C GLU A 332 12.48 -0.82 -8.41
N GLU A 333 12.82 -2.01 -7.86
CA GLU A 333 13.35 -3.13 -8.66
C GLU A 333 12.32 -3.63 -9.67
N ALA A 334 11.05 -3.77 -9.27
CA ALA A 334 9.99 -4.21 -10.19
C ALA A 334 9.86 -3.29 -11.39
N ALA A 335 9.86 -1.98 -11.17
CA ALA A 335 9.74 -0.97 -12.23
C ALA A 335 10.97 -0.98 -13.16
N THR A 336 12.18 -0.96 -12.59
CA THR A 336 13.43 -0.96 -13.36
C THR A 336 13.63 -2.28 -14.10
N MET A 337 13.31 -3.43 -13.47
CA MET A 337 13.32 -4.74 -14.13
C MET A 337 12.33 -4.80 -15.30
N ALA A 338 11.12 -4.26 -15.13
CA ALA A 338 10.15 -4.18 -16.21
C ALA A 338 10.67 -3.38 -17.41
N ALA A 339 11.37 -2.26 -17.13
CA ALA A 339 12.05 -1.49 -18.18
C ALA A 339 13.10 -2.34 -18.93
N GLY A 340 13.92 -3.09 -18.21
CA GLY A 340 14.91 -4.01 -18.80
C GLY A 340 14.28 -5.11 -19.65
N LEU A 341 13.18 -5.69 -19.19
CA LEU A 341 12.40 -6.69 -19.93
C LEU A 341 11.85 -6.11 -21.24
N ALA A 342 11.20 -4.95 -21.17
CA ALA A 342 10.65 -4.26 -22.34
C ALA A 342 11.75 -3.88 -23.35
N LYS A 343 12.90 -3.40 -22.88
CA LYS A 343 14.04 -3.02 -23.72
C LYS A 343 14.55 -4.19 -24.56
N ASN A 344 14.44 -5.42 -24.06
CA ASN A 344 14.91 -6.62 -24.76
C ASN A 344 13.78 -7.41 -25.43
N GLY A 345 12.61 -6.78 -25.65
CA GLY A 345 11.51 -7.33 -26.44
C GLY A 345 10.56 -8.27 -25.68
N ALA A 346 10.64 -8.34 -24.35
CA ALA A 346 9.59 -8.96 -23.56
C ALA A 346 8.42 -7.97 -23.33
N LYS A 347 7.26 -8.51 -22.95
CA LYS A 347 6.05 -7.75 -22.65
C LYS A 347 5.79 -7.81 -21.14
N PRO A 348 6.39 -6.94 -20.34
CA PRO A 348 6.18 -6.91 -18.89
C PRO A 348 4.80 -6.37 -18.56
N ILE A 349 4.11 -7.07 -17.64
CA ILE A 349 2.88 -6.61 -16.99
C ILE A 349 3.19 -6.48 -15.51
N TRP A 350 3.37 -5.25 -15.04
CA TRP A 350 3.64 -4.96 -13.63
C TRP A 350 2.36 -4.60 -12.89
N TYR A 351 2.05 -5.33 -11.82
CA TYR A 351 0.85 -5.15 -11.00
C TYR A 351 1.22 -4.53 -9.66
N VAL A 352 0.69 -3.33 -9.35
CA VAL A 352 1.08 -2.57 -8.16
C VAL A 352 -0.10 -1.77 -7.59
N ALA A 353 -0.18 -1.68 -6.25
CA ALA A 353 -1.13 -0.77 -5.61
C ALA A 353 -0.71 0.69 -5.78
N ALA A 354 -1.69 1.57 -5.97
CA ALA A 354 -1.43 3.01 -6.13
C ALA A 354 -0.55 3.61 -5.02
N PRO A 355 -0.79 3.34 -3.71
CA PRO A 355 0.06 3.88 -2.65
C PRO A 355 1.48 3.32 -2.65
N PHE A 356 1.73 2.12 -3.21
CA PHE A 356 3.08 1.54 -3.30
C PHE A 356 3.81 1.99 -4.56
N MET A 357 3.09 2.25 -5.64
CA MET A 357 3.66 2.81 -6.88
C MET A 357 4.40 4.13 -6.62
N GLN A 358 4.00 4.92 -5.63
CA GLN A 358 4.65 6.22 -5.32
C GLN A 358 6.14 6.13 -5.00
N ARG A 359 6.67 4.97 -4.61
CA ARG A 359 8.11 4.75 -4.44
C ARG A 359 8.90 4.83 -5.73
N THR A 360 8.25 4.66 -6.86
CA THR A 360 8.88 4.42 -8.16
C THR A 360 8.85 5.63 -9.09
N TYR A 361 8.73 6.86 -8.55
CA TYR A 361 8.67 8.06 -9.37
C TYR A 361 9.91 8.20 -10.26
N ASP A 362 11.10 7.99 -9.70
CA ASP A 362 12.36 8.10 -10.46
C ASP A 362 12.46 6.99 -11.51
N GLN A 363 12.14 5.75 -11.15
CA GLN A 363 12.18 4.60 -12.07
C GLN A 363 11.16 4.76 -13.21
N TRP A 364 9.97 5.28 -12.91
CA TRP A 364 9.00 5.64 -13.95
C TRP A 364 9.51 6.74 -14.87
N SER A 365 10.04 7.81 -14.30
CA SER A 365 10.52 8.98 -15.05
C SER A 365 11.77 8.65 -15.85
N HIS A 366 12.79 8.08 -15.20
CA HIS A 366 14.13 7.90 -15.77
C HIS A 366 14.27 6.58 -16.53
N ASP A 367 13.87 5.44 -15.94
CA ASP A 367 14.14 4.14 -16.55
C ASP A 367 13.10 3.78 -17.59
N ILE A 368 11.81 4.07 -17.35
CA ILE A 368 10.70 3.70 -18.22
C ILE A 368 10.39 4.82 -19.23
N ALA A 369 9.96 6.00 -18.77
CA ALA A 369 9.37 7.02 -19.63
C ALA A 369 10.40 7.80 -20.46
N LEU A 370 11.55 8.17 -19.88
CA LEU A 370 12.64 8.82 -20.64
C LEU A 370 13.14 7.94 -21.79
N ASN A 371 13.14 6.63 -21.60
CA ASN A 371 13.52 5.65 -22.61
C ASN A 371 12.35 5.20 -23.50
N ASN A 372 11.15 5.71 -23.24
CA ASN A 372 9.90 5.41 -23.95
C ASN A 372 9.66 3.88 -24.11
N LEU A 373 9.76 3.13 -23.01
CA LEU A 373 9.68 1.68 -23.03
C LEU A 373 8.24 1.18 -22.85
N PRO A 374 7.79 0.17 -23.62
CA PRO A 374 6.42 -0.32 -23.57
C PRO A 374 6.19 -1.24 -22.34
N VAL A 375 6.25 -0.68 -21.17
CA VAL A 375 5.88 -1.34 -19.91
C VAL A 375 4.39 -1.17 -19.68
N THR A 376 3.66 -2.23 -19.44
CA THR A 376 2.27 -2.20 -19.00
C THR A 376 2.21 -2.27 -17.49
N THR A 377 1.69 -1.23 -16.82
CA THR A 377 1.50 -1.21 -15.37
C THR A 377 0.02 -1.21 -15.02
N LEU A 378 -0.38 -2.17 -14.21
CA LEU A 378 -1.75 -2.30 -13.71
C LEU A 378 -1.81 -1.73 -12.29
N VAL A 379 -2.47 -0.57 -12.16
CA VAL A 379 -2.55 0.17 -10.89
C VAL A 379 -3.86 -0.17 -10.20
N TYR A 380 -3.80 -0.97 -9.15
CA TYR A 380 -4.96 -1.30 -8.33
C TYR A 380 -5.05 -0.44 -7.08
N SER A 381 -6.18 -0.47 -6.40
CA SER A 381 -6.49 0.37 -5.23
C SER A 381 -6.31 1.87 -5.48
N ALA A 382 -6.51 2.31 -6.71
CA ALA A 382 -6.46 3.71 -7.12
C ALA A 382 -7.84 4.34 -7.01
N SER A 383 -8.25 4.75 -5.81
CA SER A 383 -9.57 5.32 -5.52
C SER A 383 -9.66 5.84 -4.09
N VAL A 384 -10.51 6.83 -3.87
CA VAL A 384 -10.96 7.26 -2.54
C VAL A 384 -11.66 6.12 -1.79
N SER A 385 -12.26 5.17 -2.50
CA SER A 385 -13.01 4.04 -1.93
C SER A 385 -12.19 2.76 -1.73
N ALA A 386 -10.89 2.77 -1.99
CA ALA A 386 -10.07 1.56 -1.95
C ALA A 386 -9.44 1.28 -0.59
N MET A 387 -8.64 2.20 -0.09
CA MET A 387 -7.93 2.13 1.18
C MET A 387 -8.08 3.46 1.91
N ASN A 388 -8.25 3.43 3.22
CA ASN A 388 -8.57 4.62 4.02
C ASN A 388 -7.65 4.88 5.21
N ASP A 389 -6.55 4.14 5.36
CA ASP A 389 -5.49 4.48 6.32
C ASP A 389 -4.57 5.58 5.75
N GLU A 390 -4.14 6.52 6.58
CA GLU A 390 -3.36 7.70 6.13
C GLU A 390 -2.04 7.35 5.42
N SER A 391 -1.50 6.15 5.64
CA SER A 391 -0.28 5.67 5.00
C SER A 391 -0.52 4.90 3.69
N TYR A 392 -1.78 4.59 3.37
CA TYR A 392 -2.17 3.77 2.19
C TYR A 392 -3.17 4.47 1.26
N LEU A 393 -3.18 5.80 1.20
CA LEU A 393 -4.12 6.54 0.36
C LEU A 393 -3.83 6.32 -1.13
N GLY A 394 -4.81 5.74 -1.84
CA GLY A 394 -4.67 5.34 -3.24
C GLY A 394 -5.05 6.43 -4.25
N PHE A 395 -5.31 7.67 -3.84
CA PHE A 395 -5.85 8.72 -4.71
C PHE A 395 -4.86 9.85 -5.05
N PHE A 396 -3.55 9.60 -4.85
CA PHE A 396 -2.48 10.49 -5.30
C PHE A 396 -1.82 10.03 -6.62
N ASP A 397 -2.31 8.95 -7.21
CA ASP A 397 -1.78 8.32 -8.41
C ASP A 397 -1.87 9.20 -9.66
N ILE A 398 -2.96 9.96 -9.81
CA ILE A 398 -3.18 10.84 -10.98
C ILE A 398 -2.08 11.90 -11.07
N PRO A 399 -1.86 12.78 -10.07
CA PRO A 399 -0.78 13.76 -10.15
C PRO A 399 0.61 13.14 -10.19
N PHE A 400 0.80 11.96 -9.61
CA PHE A 400 2.08 11.24 -9.67
C PHE A 400 2.49 10.93 -11.09
N LEU A 401 1.62 10.33 -11.91
CA LEU A 401 1.93 9.96 -13.30
C LEU A 401 1.76 11.12 -14.29
N ALA A 402 0.86 12.06 -14.02
CA ALA A 402 0.57 13.18 -14.92
C ALA A 402 1.76 14.13 -15.13
N HIS A 403 2.74 14.15 -14.23
CA HIS A 403 3.94 14.96 -14.36
C HIS A 403 5.06 14.32 -15.19
N ILE A 404 4.93 13.03 -15.51
CA ILE A 404 5.98 12.28 -16.22
C ILE A 404 5.68 12.32 -17.71
N PRO A 405 6.58 12.88 -18.56
CA PRO A 405 6.41 12.88 -20.00
C PRO A 405 6.32 11.46 -20.59
N ASN A 406 5.69 11.31 -21.74
CA ASN A 406 5.53 10.07 -22.52
C ASN A 406 4.64 9.00 -21.91
N VAL A 407 4.22 9.16 -20.65
CA VAL A 407 3.35 8.18 -20.00
C VAL A 407 1.92 8.30 -20.53
N VAL A 408 1.34 7.15 -20.91
CA VAL A 408 -0.09 7.01 -21.19
C VAL A 408 -0.74 6.40 -19.96
N TYR A 409 -1.64 7.12 -19.33
CA TYR A 409 -2.40 6.63 -18.17
C TYR A 409 -3.88 6.54 -18.50
N LEU A 410 -4.46 5.35 -18.44
CA LEU A 410 -5.82 5.04 -18.85
C LEU A 410 -6.74 4.79 -17.66
N ALA A 411 -8.00 5.23 -17.76
CA ALA A 411 -9.02 5.06 -16.73
C ALA A 411 -10.30 4.47 -17.36
N PRO A 412 -10.45 3.15 -17.41
CA PRO A 412 -11.63 2.50 -17.94
C PRO A 412 -12.85 2.72 -17.04
N THR A 413 -14.05 2.76 -17.64
CA THR A 413 -15.35 2.96 -16.99
C THR A 413 -16.23 1.70 -17.01
N SER A 414 -15.84 0.68 -17.77
CA SER A 414 -16.58 -0.58 -17.92
C SER A 414 -15.63 -1.78 -18.14
N LYS A 415 -16.20 -2.99 -18.06
CA LYS A 415 -15.51 -4.25 -18.36
C LYS A 415 -14.92 -4.24 -19.77
N GLU A 416 -15.72 -3.82 -20.74
CA GLU A 416 -15.34 -3.83 -22.16
C GLU A 416 -14.18 -2.87 -22.43
N GLU A 417 -14.24 -1.65 -21.87
CA GLU A 417 -13.12 -0.71 -21.94
C GLU A 417 -11.87 -1.23 -21.27
N HIS A 418 -12.03 -1.82 -20.06
CA HIS A 418 -10.90 -2.36 -19.31
C HIS A 418 -10.16 -3.45 -20.10
N LEU A 419 -10.90 -4.39 -20.70
CA LEU A 419 -10.30 -5.46 -21.50
C LEU A 419 -9.68 -4.93 -22.81
N ALA A 420 -10.29 -3.95 -23.47
CA ALA A 420 -9.73 -3.32 -24.66
C ALA A 420 -8.45 -2.55 -24.38
N MET A 421 -8.41 -1.78 -23.27
CA MET A 421 -7.22 -1.07 -22.81
C MET A 421 -6.09 -2.03 -22.42
N LEU A 422 -6.41 -3.14 -21.73
CA LEU A 422 -5.43 -4.18 -21.39
C LEU A 422 -4.81 -4.80 -22.65
N ASP A 423 -5.66 -5.16 -23.63
CA ASP A 423 -5.19 -5.79 -24.88
C ASP A 423 -4.30 -4.84 -25.67
N TRP A 424 -4.73 -3.59 -25.84
CA TRP A 424 -3.92 -2.57 -26.52
C TRP A 424 -2.59 -2.32 -25.79
N ALA A 425 -2.61 -2.14 -24.46
CA ALA A 425 -1.41 -1.83 -23.70
C ALA A 425 -0.33 -2.93 -23.79
N VAL A 426 -0.75 -4.21 -23.81
CA VAL A 426 0.19 -5.35 -23.89
C VAL A 426 0.71 -5.56 -25.32
N GLU A 427 -0.09 -5.24 -26.35
CA GLU A 427 0.27 -5.51 -27.75
C GLU A 427 1.01 -4.34 -28.43
N GLN A 428 0.84 -3.10 -27.96
CA GLN A 428 1.58 -1.95 -28.51
C GLN A 428 3.05 -1.96 -28.06
N ASN A 429 3.92 -1.21 -28.76
CA ASN A 429 5.36 -1.16 -28.51
C ASN A 429 5.95 0.25 -28.52
N GLU A 430 5.11 1.27 -28.38
CA GLU A 430 5.48 2.69 -28.58
C GLU A 430 5.51 3.50 -27.28
N HIS A 431 4.73 3.10 -26.26
CA HIS A 431 4.50 3.93 -25.07
C HIS A 431 4.58 3.13 -23.78
N PRO A 432 5.07 3.73 -22.68
CA PRO A 432 4.80 3.25 -21.33
C PRO A 432 3.33 3.50 -20.98
N VAL A 433 2.60 2.44 -20.61
CA VAL A 433 1.17 2.50 -20.34
C VAL A 433 0.89 2.08 -18.91
N ALA A 434 0.15 2.93 -18.17
CA ALA A 434 -0.49 2.56 -16.92
C ALA A 434 -2.01 2.46 -17.12
N ILE A 435 -2.65 1.50 -16.42
CA ILE A 435 -4.11 1.35 -16.42
C ILE A 435 -4.60 1.38 -14.97
N ARG A 436 -5.48 2.31 -14.68
CA ARG A 436 -6.14 2.46 -13.39
C ARG A 436 -7.28 1.46 -13.29
N ILE A 437 -7.04 0.33 -12.59
CA ILE A 437 -8.05 -0.72 -12.45
C ILE A 437 -9.25 -0.16 -11.67
N PRO A 438 -10.49 -0.23 -12.21
CA PRO A 438 -11.65 0.31 -11.54
C PRO A 438 -11.92 -0.35 -10.18
N VAL A 439 -12.39 0.44 -9.23
CA VAL A 439 -12.79 0.01 -7.88
C VAL A 439 -14.31 -0.02 -7.78
N GLY A 440 -14.85 -1.06 -7.17
CA GLY A 440 -16.29 -1.23 -6.98
C GLY A 440 -16.91 -2.32 -7.85
N PRO A 441 -18.24 -2.31 -8.02
CA PRO A 441 -18.94 -3.32 -8.80
C PRO A 441 -18.54 -3.30 -10.27
N LEU A 442 -18.46 -4.48 -10.87
CA LEU A 442 -18.21 -4.61 -12.31
C LEU A 442 -19.35 -3.97 -13.10
N ARG A 443 -18.99 -3.03 -13.96
CA ARG A 443 -19.94 -2.38 -14.88
C ARG A 443 -19.79 -2.99 -16.26
N GLU A 444 -20.87 -3.54 -16.79
CA GLU A 444 -20.94 -4.08 -18.15
C GLU A 444 -21.83 -3.19 -19.02
N THR A 445 -21.38 -2.89 -20.22
CA THR A 445 -22.18 -2.16 -21.23
C THR A 445 -22.83 -3.10 -22.23
N GLY A 446 -22.31 -4.32 -22.36
CA GLY A 446 -22.71 -5.30 -23.37
C GLY A 446 -22.30 -4.91 -24.79
N VAL A 447 -21.53 -3.84 -24.96
CA VAL A 447 -21.07 -3.33 -26.25
C VAL A 447 -19.55 -3.33 -26.27
N ALA A 448 -18.94 -4.01 -27.22
CA ALA A 448 -17.49 -4.03 -27.35
C ALA A 448 -16.95 -2.61 -27.56
N ASP A 449 -15.87 -2.28 -26.85
CA ASP A 449 -15.14 -1.04 -27.09
C ASP A 449 -14.31 -1.16 -28.36
N THR A 450 -14.54 -0.28 -29.32
CA THR A 450 -13.89 -0.26 -30.64
C THR A 450 -12.99 0.97 -30.82
N ILE A 451 -12.65 1.65 -29.74
CA ILE A 451 -11.79 2.85 -29.77
C ILE A 451 -10.36 2.44 -30.15
N ASP A 452 -9.76 3.21 -31.03
CA ASP A 452 -8.35 3.08 -31.36
C ASP A 452 -7.51 3.86 -30.33
N TYR A 453 -6.93 3.15 -29.37
CA TYR A 453 -6.12 3.74 -28.30
C TYR A 453 -4.74 4.24 -28.76
N SER A 454 -4.34 3.96 -30.02
CA SER A 454 -3.13 4.56 -30.61
C SER A 454 -3.31 6.05 -30.92
N ILE A 455 -4.56 6.51 -31.02
CA ILE A 455 -4.91 7.92 -31.13
C ILE A 455 -5.01 8.50 -29.71
N LEU A 456 -3.86 8.90 -29.17
CA LEU A 456 -3.75 9.31 -27.77
C LEU A 456 -4.65 10.50 -27.42
N ASN A 457 -5.09 10.54 -26.16
CA ASN A 457 -5.85 11.60 -25.51
C ASN A 457 -7.23 11.89 -26.12
N LYS A 458 -7.73 11.06 -27.03
CA LYS A 458 -9.09 11.22 -27.57
C LYS A 458 -10.15 10.81 -26.54
N ASN A 459 -11.04 11.78 -26.26
CA ASN A 459 -12.17 11.56 -25.36
C ASN A 459 -13.38 11.03 -26.13
N GLN A 460 -14.25 10.31 -25.46
CA GLN A 460 -15.51 9.82 -26.01
C GLN A 460 -16.68 10.69 -25.54
N VAL A 461 -17.35 11.38 -26.46
CA VAL A 461 -18.63 12.04 -26.18
C VAL A 461 -19.73 11.00 -26.24
N THR A 462 -20.27 10.61 -25.09
CA THR A 462 -21.30 9.58 -24.96
C THR A 462 -22.71 10.14 -25.05
N GLN A 463 -22.89 11.42 -24.72
CA GLN A 463 -24.11 12.18 -24.89
C GLN A 463 -23.78 13.58 -25.41
N LYS A 464 -24.44 14.02 -26.45
CA LYS A 464 -24.36 15.40 -26.94
C LYS A 464 -25.43 16.27 -26.27
N GLY A 465 -25.05 17.45 -25.85
CA GLY A 465 -25.89 18.45 -25.24
C GLY A 465 -25.35 19.86 -25.50
N SER A 466 -25.79 20.82 -24.70
CA SER A 466 -25.33 22.21 -24.75
C SER A 466 -25.32 22.83 -23.35
N LYS A 467 -24.72 24.01 -23.21
CA LYS A 467 -24.55 24.80 -21.98
C LYS A 467 -23.62 24.18 -20.95
N VAL A 468 -23.69 22.88 -20.71
CA VAL A 468 -22.90 22.16 -19.69
C VAL A 468 -22.20 20.96 -20.33
N ALA A 469 -20.89 20.83 -20.13
CA ALA A 469 -20.15 19.61 -20.44
C ALA A 469 -19.63 18.99 -19.14
N ILE A 470 -19.83 17.68 -18.97
CA ILE A 470 -19.45 16.94 -17.77
C ILE A 470 -18.46 15.86 -18.17
N PHE A 471 -17.26 15.93 -17.62
CA PHE A 471 -16.18 14.96 -17.78
C PHE A 471 -16.14 14.04 -16.55
N GLY A 472 -16.53 12.78 -16.72
CA GLY A 472 -16.47 11.77 -15.66
C GLY A 472 -15.28 10.84 -15.85
N LEU A 473 -14.25 10.96 -15.01
CA LEU A 473 -13.03 10.18 -15.15
C LEU A 473 -13.16 8.82 -14.44
N GLY A 474 -12.96 7.72 -15.17
CA GLY A 474 -12.89 6.38 -14.63
C GLY A 474 -14.05 6.03 -13.68
N ASN A 475 -13.77 5.75 -12.41
CA ASN A 475 -14.78 5.41 -11.41
C ASN A 475 -15.91 6.45 -11.26
N PHE A 476 -15.63 7.73 -11.54
CA PHE A 476 -16.63 8.80 -11.40
C PHE A 476 -17.46 9.06 -12.66
N TYR A 477 -17.31 8.23 -13.70
CA TYR A 477 -18.16 8.31 -14.86
C TYR A 477 -19.63 8.02 -14.52
N GLY A 478 -19.90 7.06 -13.63
CA GLY A 478 -21.26 6.80 -13.14
C GLY A 478 -21.89 8.01 -12.43
N LEU A 479 -21.11 8.73 -11.61
CA LEU A 479 -21.56 9.97 -10.98
C LEU A 479 -21.86 11.06 -12.02
N ALA A 480 -21.08 11.14 -13.09
CA ALA A 480 -21.33 12.07 -14.20
C ALA A 480 -22.66 11.77 -14.92
N GLU A 481 -22.98 10.50 -15.11
CA GLU A 481 -24.27 10.07 -15.67
C GLU A 481 -25.46 10.47 -14.77
N GLU A 482 -25.32 10.29 -13.44
CA GLU A 482 -26.34 10.69 -12.47
C GLU A 482 -26.57 12.20 -12.48
N VAL A 483 -25.50 13.01 -12.50
CA VAL A 483 -25.59 14.48 -12.60
C VAL A 483 -26.22 14.90 -13.90
N ALA A 484 -25.84 14.32 -15.04
CA ALA A 484 -26.44 14.63 -16.36
C ALA A 484 -27.94 14.28 -16.40
N LYS A 485 -28.29 13.13 -15.80
CA LYS A 485 -29.68 12.69 -15.68
C LYS A 485 -30.53 13.65 -14.83
N GLU A 486 -30.01 14.06 -13.66
CA GLU A 486 -30.66 15.00 -12.76
C GLU A 486 -30.92 16.37 -13.46
N LEU A 487 -29.92 16.89 -14.18
CA LEU A 487 -30.04 18.11 -14.97
C LEU A 487 -31.14 17.99 -16.06
N ALA A 488 -31.20 16.87 -16.75
CA ALA A 488 -32.21 16.63 -17.77
C ALA A 488 -33.63 16.50 -17.19
N ASP A 489 -33.78 15.64 -16.17
CA ASP A 489 -35.08 15.28 -15.62
C ASP A 489 -35.77 16.44 -14.86
N LYS A 490 -34.96 17.20 -14.06
CA LYS A 490 -35.52 18.24 -13.18
C LYS A 490 -35.33 19.66 -13.68
N HIS A 491 -34.36 19.90 -14.57
CA HIS A 491 -34.03 21.27 -15.01
C HIS A 491 -34.13 21.46 -16.53
N GLY A 492 -34.42 20.40 -17.30
CA GLY A 492 -34.55 20.47 -18.75
C GLY A 492 -33.24 20.80 -19.48
N ILE A 493 -32.11 20.51 -18.87
CA ILE A 493 -30.78 20.76 -19.42
C ILE A 493 -30.16 19.43 -19.86
N THR A 494 -30.01 19.25 -21.18
CA THR A 494 -29.25 18.12 -21.72
C THR A 494 -27.77 18.50 -21.76
N ALA A 495 -26.98 17.95 -20.84
CA ALA A 495 -25.53 18.17 -20.79
C ALA A 495 -24.79 17.31 -21.82
N THR A 496 -23.66 17.80 -22.31
CA THR A 496 -22.68 16.96 -23.01
C THR A 496 -21.96 16.09 -21.97
N LEU A 497 -22.01 14.76 -22.15
CA LEU A 497 -21.32 13.81 -21.25
C LEU A 497 -20.10 13.25 -21.96
N VAL A 498 -18.97 13.31 -21.28
CA VAL A 498 -17.67 12.92 -21.82
C VAL A 498 -17.01 11.87 -20.94
N ASN A 499 -16.58 10.77 -21.54
CA ASN A 499 -15.68 9.80 -20.95
C ASN A 499 -14.25 10.10 -21.42
N PRO A 500 -13.35 10.61 -20.55
CA PRO A 500 -12.00 10.99 -20.95
C PRO A 500 -11.13 9.82 -21.42
N LYS A 501 -11.25 8.65 -20.78
CA LYS A 501 -10.44 7.45 -21.00
C LYS A 501 -8.94 7.63 -20.68
N PHE A 502 -8.34 8.74 -21.04
CA PHE A 502 -6.94 9.12 -20.80
C PHE A 502 -6.86 10.12 -19.65
N ILE A 503 -5.91 9.89 -18.74
CA ILE A 503 -5.61 10.79 -17.61
C ILE A 503 -4.49 11.77 -17.98
N THR A 504 -3.49 11.29 -18.71
CA THR A 504 -2.32 12.07 -19.14
C THR A 504 -2.54 12.68 -20.53
N GLY A 505 -2.69 13.98 -20.58
CA GLY A 505 -2.98 14.72 -21.82
C GLY A 505 -4.45 15.10 -21.98
N LEU A 506 -4.73 15.96 -22.97
CA LEU A 506 -6.03 16.55 -23.22
C LEU A 506 -6.45 16.35 -24.68
N ASP A 507 -7.75 16.18 -24.92
CA ASP A 507 -8.37 16.28 -26.24
C ASP A 507 -8.64 17.75 -26.56
N GLU A 508 -7.61 18.45 -27.03
CA GLU A 508 -7.67 19.89 -27.30
C GLU A 508 -8.75 20.22 -28.33
N GLU A 509 -8.93 19.38 -29.37
CA GLU A 509 -9.96 19.58 -30.38
C GLU A 509 -11.36 19.55 -29.80
N LEU A 510 -11.62 18.60 -28.88
CA LEU A 510 -12.91 18.56 -28.17
C LEU A 510 -13.07 19.78 -27.26
N LEU A 511 -12.05 20.14 -26.49
CA LEU A 511 -12.10 21.29 -25.58
C LEU A 511 -12.36 22.60 -26.32
N ASP A 512 -11.68 22.85 -27.44
CA ASP A 512 -11.90 24.03 -28.30
C ASP A 512 -13.36 24.06 -28.85
N SER A 513 -13.91 22.91 -29.20
CA SER A 513 -15.28 22.81 -29.71
C SER A 513 -16.35 23.22 -28.68
N LEU A 514 -16.04 23.12 -27.38
CA LEU A 514 -16.98 23.46 -26.30
C LEU A 514 -17.26 24.97 -26.22
N GLU A 515 -16.33 25.83 -26.64
CA GLU A 515 -16.46 27.28 -26.47
C GLU A 515 -17.71 27.84 -27.15
N SER A 516 -18.18 27.23 -28.25
CA SER A 516 -19.29 27.75 -29.03
C SER A 516 -20.67 27.50 -28.39
N GLU A 517 -20.83 26.44 -27.60
CA GLU A 517 -22.15 25.98 -27.15
C GLU A 517 -22.23 25.74 -25.62
N HIS A 518 -21.09 25.82 -24.90
CA HIS A 518 -21.04 25.51 -23.47
C HIS A 518 -20.60 26.72 -22.64
N GLN A 519 -21.21 26.86 -21.47
CA GLN A 519 -20.92 27.91 -20.49
C GLN A 519 -20.23 27.38 -19.24
N VAL A 520 -20.43 26.09 -18.96
CA VAL A 520 -19.90 25.43 -17.78
C VAL A 520 -19.24 24.11 -18.18
N VAL A 521 -18.03 23.87 -17.75
CA VAL A 521 -17.35 22.58 -17.81
C VAL A 521 -17.19 22.05 -16.39
N VAL A 522 -17.61 20.83 -16.17
CA VAL A 522 -17.50 20.11 -14.89
C VAL A 522 -16.57 18.93 -15.07
N THR A 523 -15.63 18.76 -14.16
CA THR A 523 -14.76 17.56 -14.11
C THR A 523 -14.98 16.82 -12.81
N LEU A 524 -15.12 15.52 -12.91
CA LEU A 524 -15.28 14.62 -11.77
C LEU A 524 -14.12 13.61 -11.80
N GLU A 525 -13.27 13.65 -10.78
CA GLU A 525 -12.13 12.74 -10.68
C GLU A 525 -12.03 12.09 -9.29
N ASP A 526 -11.77 10.80 -9.27
CA ASP A 526 -11.61 10.00 -8.05
C ASP A 526 -10.15 10.13 -7.54
N GLY A 527 -9.75 11.35 -7.21
CA GLY A 527 -8.39 11.70 -6.82
C GLY A 527 -8.31 13.10 -6.21
N VAL A 528 -7.09 13.51 -5.84
CA VAL A 528 -6.84 14.87 -5.34
C VAL A 528 -6.96 15.88 -6.48
N LEU A 529 -7.53 17.05 -6.15
CA LEU A 529 -7.73 18.12 -7.14
C LEU A 529 -6.42 18.74 -7.63
N GLU A 530 -5.46 18.99 -6.71
CA GLU A 530 -4.20 19.62 -7.06
C GLU A 530 -3.29 18.68 -7.88
N GLY A 531 -2.97 19.11 -9.08
CA GLY A 531 -2.23 18.31 -10.06
C GLY A 531 -3.08 17.26 -10.77
N GLY A 532 -4.40 17.22 -10.51
CA GLY A 532 -5.34 16.29 -11.11
C GLY A 532 -5.75 16.65 -12.54
N TYR A 533 -6.58 15.78 -13.12
CA TYR A 533 -7.09 15.91 -14.49
C TYR A 533 -7.93 17.18 -14.69
N GLY A 534 -8.81 17.50 -13.74
CA GLY A 534 -9.62 18.71 -13.79
C GLY A 534 -8.81 19.99 -13.79
N GLN A 535 -7.68 20.03 -13.09
CA GLN A 535 -6.79 21.17 -13.08
C GLN A 535 -6.10 21.37 -14.42
N MET A 536 -5.76 20.32 -15.16
CA MET A 536 -5.23 20.42 -16.53
C MET A 536 -6.26 21.03 -17.47
N ILE A 537 -7.53 20.61 -17.42
CA ILE A 537 -8.63 21.19 -18.18
C ILE A 537 -8.82 22.67 -17.81
N ALA A 538 -8.83 23.00 -16.51
CA ALA A 538 -8.96 24.38 -16.04
C ALA A 538 -7.83 25.29 -16.55
N SER A 539 -6.62 24.77 -16.57
CA SER A 539 -5.47 25.51 -17.14
C SER A 539 -5.60 25.75 -18.63
N TYR A 540 -6.06 24.76 -19.39
CA TYR A 540 -6.25 24.87 -20.84
C TYR A 540 -7.33 25.88 -21.21
N LEU A 541 -8.51 25.77 -20.56
CA LEU A 541 -9.67 26.64 -20.80
C LEU A 541 -9.60 27.99 -20.07
N GLY A 542 -8.55 28.26 -19.33
CA GLY A 542 -8.44 29.44 -18.44
C GLY A 542 -8.48 30.80 -19.12
N ASN A 543 -8.32 30.88 -20.44
CA ASN A 543 -8.45 32.11 -21.23
C ASN A 543 -9.80 32.22 -21.97
N THR A 544 -10.73 31.30 -21.72
CA THR A 544 -12.08 31.30 -22.31
C THR A 544 -13.10 31.88 -21.32
N ASP A 545 -14.32 32.15 -21.79
CA ASP A 545 -15.45 32.58 -20.93
C ASP A 545 -16.13 31.40 -20.21
N ILE A 546 -15.67 30.17 -20.41
CA ILE A 546 -16.24 28.98 -19.80
C ILE A 546 -15.93 28.96 -18.29
N LYS A 547 -16.97 28.78 -17.47
CA LYS A 547 -16.80 28.56 -16.04
C LYS A 547 -16.44 27.10 -15.78
N ILE A 548 -15.37 26.85 -15.03
CA ILE A 548 -14.89 25.50 -14.77
C ILE A 548 -15.13 25.14 -13.31
N GLN A 549 -15.67 23.93 -13.08
CA GLN A 549 -15.92 23.36 -11.76
C GLN A 549 -15.26 21.99 -11.67
N ASN A 550 -14.25 21.88 -10.81
CA ASN A 550 -13.54 20.64 -10.59
C ASN A 550 -13.98 20.00 -9.27
N TYR A 551 -14.29 18.71 -9.30
CA TYR A 551 -14.70 17.92 -8.15
C TYR A 551 -13.76 16.72 -7.97
N GLY A 552 -13.24 16.59 -6.79
CA GLY A 552 -12.34 15.55 -6.29
C GLY A 552 -12.14 15.77 -4.80
N VAL A 553 -11.05 15.28 -4.22
CA VAL A 553 -10.77 15.42 -2.79
C VAL A 553 -9.65 16.40 -2.52
N GLU A 554 -9.62 16.96 -1.32
CA GLU A 554 -8.56 17.84 -0.84
C GLU A 554 -7.23 17.09 -0.73
N LYS A 555 -6.12 17.83 -0.92
CA LYS A 555 -4.75 17.35 -0.76
C LYS A 555 -4.36 17.30 0.73
N VAL A 556 -4.90 16.34 1.44
CA VAL A 556 -4.67 16.09 2.87
C VAL A 556 -4.44 14.60 3.09
N PHE A 557 -3.65 14.23 4.09
CA PHE A 557 -3.59 12.85 4.57
C PHE A 557 -4.82 12.55 5.43
N HIS A 558 -5.85 11.98 4.80
CA HIS A 558 -7.06 11.51 5.48
C HIS A 558 -6.78 10.18 6.19
N ASP A 559 -7.37 9.97 7.36
CA ASP A 559 -7.19 8.75 8.14
C ASP A 559 -8.52 8.11 8.49
N ARG A 560 -8.65 6.81 8.24
CA ARG A 560 -9.79 5.94 8.64
C ARG A 560 -11.16 6.58 8.37
N TYR A 561 -11.31 7.16 7.20
CA TYR A 561 -12.52 7.87 6.78
C TYR A 561 -13.57 6.92 6.15
N ASN A 562 -14.83 7.35 6.20
CA ASN A 562 -15.88 6.77 5.37
C ASN A 562 -15.83 7.44 3.98
N PRO A 563 -15.65 6.68 2.88
CA PRO A 563 -15.53 7.28 1.54
C PRO A 563 -16.72 8.15 1.13
N LYS A 564 -17.95 7.77 1.49
CA LYS A 564 -19.15 8.55 1.13
C LYS A 564 -19.22 9.87 1.89
N GLU A 565 -18.83 9.85 3.17
CA GLU A 565 -18.78 11.06 4.01
C GLU A 565 -17.68 11.99 3.50
N LEU A 566 -16.49 11.48 3.24
CA LEU A 566 -15.38 12.26 2.70
C LEU A 566 -15.74 12.92 1.37
N LEU A 567 -16.38 12.19 0.45
CA LEU A 567 -16.85 12.75 -0.83
C LEU A 567 -17.91 13.84 -0.61
N ALA A 568 -18.84 13.64 0.33
CA ALA A 568 -19.86 14.64 0.64
C ALA A 568 -19.26 15.91 1.27
N GLU A 569 -18.29 15.78 2.17
CA GLU A 569 -17.55 16.90 2.77
C GLU A 569 -16.77 17.70 1.72
N ASN A 570 -16.25 17.04 0.70
CA ASN A 570 -15.60 17.67 -0.45
C ASN A 570 -16.61 18.16 -1.53
N GLY A 571 -17.90 18.09 -1.25
CA GLY A 571 -18.94 18.56 -2.17
C GLY A 571 -19.17 17.67 -3.39
N VAL A 572 -18.65 16.46 -3.38
CA VAL A 572 -18.77 15.46 -4.49
C VAL A 572 -20.08 14.67 -4.30
N THR A 573 -21.20 15.35 -4.49
CA THR A 573 -22.54 14.77 -4.47
C THR A 573 -23.37 15.31 -5.63
N VAL A 574 -24.30 14.51 -6.15
CA VAL A 574 -25.17 14.92 -7.27
C VAL A 574 -25.86 16.24 -6.98
N ASP A 575 -26.50 16.38 -5.80
CA ASP A 575 -27.26 17.56 -5.42
C ASP A 575 -26.38 18.83 -5.38
N ASN A 576 -25.17 18.74 -4.81
CA ASN A 576 -24.28 19.90 -4.72
C ASN A 576 -23.70 20.27 -6.09
N ILE A 577 -23.32 19.30 -6.91
CA ILE A 577 -22.81 19.53 -8.25
C ILE A 577 -23.87 20.21 -9.12
N VAL A 578 -25.11 19.68 -9.13
CA VAL A 578 -26.24 20.26 -9.88
C VAL A 578 -26.54 21.69 -9.41
N LYS A 579 -26.60 21.92 -8.09
CA LYS A 579 -26.77 23.25 -7.51
C LYS A 579 -25.74 24.26 -8.00
N ASN A 580 -24.46 23.87 -8.01
CA ASN A 580 -23.35 24.75 -8.44
C ASN A 580 -23.39 25.01 -9.96
N ILE A 581 -23.73 24.00 -10.75
CA ILE A 581 -23.95 24.16 -12.20
C ILE A 581 -25.04 25.20 -12.47
N LEU A 582 -26.20 25.07 -11.82
CA LEU A 582 -27.32 25.99 -11.99
C LEU A 582 -26.96 27.42 -11.56
N ALA A 583 -26.24 27.58 -10.47
CA ALA A 583 -25.75 28.88 -10.04
C ALA A 583 -24.75 29.50 -11.04
N SER A 584 -24.00 28.70 -11.76
CA SER A 584 -23.07 29.18 -12.79
C SER A 584 -23.76 29.54 -14.11
N LEU A 585 -24.95 28.99 -14.39
CA LEU A 585 -25.76 29.29 -15.58
C LEU A 585 -26.66 30.52 -15.38
N ALA A 586 -26.91 30.92 -14.10
CA ALA A 586 -27.72 32.10 -13.76
C ALA A 586 -26.91 33.39 -13.97
#